data_685600f94d11fc6d932c4c21c412c83c
#
_entry.id   685600f94d11fc6d932c4c21c412c83c
#
_cell.length_a   1.000
_cell.length_b   1.000
_cell.length_c   1.000
_cell.angle_alpha   90.00
_cell.angle_beta   90.00
_cell.angle_gamma   90.00
#
_symmetry.space_group_name_H-M   'P 1'
#
loop_
_entity.id
_entity.type
_entity.pdbx_description
1 polymer ?
#
loop_
_entity_poly.entity_id
_entity_poly.type
_entity_poly.pdbx_seq_one_letter_code
_entity_poly.pdbx_strand_id
1 'polypeptide(L)'
;MEKHFINEKFSRDQFTGNRVKNIAFSNCDFSGVDLADTEFVDSSFYERNSLAGCDFNRAKLKNASFKSCDLSMSNFKNISALGLEISECLAQGADFGGANFMNMITTRS
;
A
#
# COMPACT_ATOMS: atom_id res chain seq x y z
N MET A 1 -14.62 12.27 -7.54
CA MET A 1 -15.38 11.03 -7.34
C MET A 1 -14.44 9.91 -6.93
N GLU A 2 -14.76 9.21 -5.87
CA GLU A 2 -13.93 8.13 -5.39
C GLU A 2 -14.16 6.86 -6.21
N LYS A 3 -13.08 6.22 -6.64
CA LYS A 3 -13.14 4.95 -7.33
C LYS A 3 -12.93 3.82 -6.33
N HIS A 4 -13.58 2.69 -6.55
CA HIS A 4 -13.53 1.56 -5.63
C HIS A 4 -13.21 0.28 -6.38
N PHE A 5 -12.14 -0.40 -5.98
CA PHE A 5 -11.79 -1.74 -6.48
C PHE A 5 -12.09 -2.76 -5.38
N ILE A 6 -12.79 -3.83 -5.74
CA ILE A 6 -13.20 -4.87 -4.79
C ILE A 6 -12.72 -6.22 -5.30
N ASN A 7 -11.98 -6.93 -4.44
CA ASN A 7 -11.51 -8.30 -4.72
C ASN A 7 -10.70 -8.39 -6.02
N GLU A 8 -9.94 -7.34 -6.34
CA GLU A 8 -9.15 -7.30 -7.57
C GLU A 8 -7.74 -7.83 -7.35
N LYS A 9 -7.23 -8.54 -8.36
CA LYS A 9 -5.82 -8.88 -8.45
C LYS A 9 -5.24 -8.00 -9.56
N PHE A 10 -4.20 -7.22 -9.24
CA PHE A 10 -3.65 -6.27 -10.20
C PHE A 10 -2.49 -6.87 -10.98
N SER A 11 -2.33 -6.41 -12.22
CA SER A 11 -1.19 -6.83 -13.02
C SER A 11 0.09 -6.19 -12.49
N ARG A 12 1.23 -6.79 -12.84
CA ARG A 12 2.52 -6.49 -12.20
C ARG A 12 2.90 -5.02 -12.24
N ASP A 13 2.62 -4.33 -13.34
CA ASP A 13 3.08 -2.95 -13.54
C ASP A 13 1.94 -1.96 -13.78
N GLN A 14 0.74 -2.31 -13.35
CA GLN A 14 -0.45 -1.48 -13.62
C GLN A 14 -0.33 -0.08 -13.03
N PHE A 15 0.27 0.04 -11.84
CA PHE A 15 0.36 1.32 -11.14
C PHE A 15 1.78 1.87 -11.07
N THR A 16 2.76 1.20 -11.65
CA THR A 16 4.16 1.60 -11.52
C THR A 16 4.37 3.04 -11.96
N GLY A 17 4.96 3.85 -11.08
CA GLY A 17 5.29 5.24 -11.39
C GLY A 17 4.11 6.19 -11.45
N ASN A 18 2.91 5.72 -11.14
CA ASN A 18 1.70 6.54 -11.25
C ASN A 18 1.35 7.20 -9.92
N ARG A 19 0.53 8.24 -10.01
CA ARG A 19 -0.08 8.84 -8.83
C ARG A 19 -1.52 8.37 -8.72
N VAL A 20 -1.85 7.76 -7.59
CA VAL A 20 -3.17 7.18 -7.31
C VAL A 20 -3.80 7.99 -6.19
N LYS A 21 -4.96 8.61 -6.46
CA LYS A 21 -5.58 9.51 -5.50
C LYS A 21 -7.06 9.19 -5.33
N ASN A 22 -7.53 9.20 -4.08
CA ASN A 22 -8.94 9.02 -3.72
C ASN A 22 -9.50 7.69 -4.23
N ILE A 23 -8.76 6.61 -4.05
CA ILE A 23 -9.23 5.28 -4.45
C ILE A 23 -9.36 4.41 -3.21
N ALA A 24 -10.46 3.65 -3.15
CA ALA A 24 -10.66 2.66 -2.11
C ALA A 24 -10.42 1.27 -2.68
N PHE A 25 -9.58 0.50 -1.99
CA PHE A 25 -9.27 -0.87 -2.37
C PHE A 25 -9.76 -1.80 -1.27
N SER A 26 -10.72 -2.66 -1.58
CA SER A 26 -11.27 -3.61 -0.62
C SER A 26 -10.83 -5.02 -0.97
N ASN A 27 -10.10 -5.66 -0.06
CA ASN A 27 -9.66 -7.05 -0.22
C ASN A 27 -8.93 -7.27 -1.56
N CYS A 28 -8.06 -6.32 -1.94
CA CYS A 28 -7.35 -6.40 -3.20
C CYS A 28 -5.99 -7.05 -3.02
N ASP A 29 -5.48 -7.65 -4.10
CA ASP A 29 -4.22 -8.38 -4.09
C ASP A 29 -3.16 -7.61 -4.88
N PHE A 30 -2.18 -7.07 -4.17
CA PHE A 30 -1.02 -6.39 -4.73
C PHE A 30 0.25 -7.24 -4.60
N SER A 31 0.11 -8.53 -4.31
CA SER A 31 1.29 -9.35 -4.05
C SER A 31 2.18 -9.43 -5.30
N GLY A 32 3.48 -9.20 -5.11
CA GLY A 32 4.46 -9.21 -6.20
C GLY A 32 4.33 -8.08 -7.21
N VAL A 33 3.41 -7.14 -6.99
CA VAL A 33 3.20 -6.02 -7.93
C VAL A 33 4.34 -5.02 -7.81
N ASP A 34 4.75 -4.45 -8.94
CA ASP A 34 5.78 -3.44 -8.98
C ASP A 34 5.14 -2.06 -8.80
N LEU A 35 5.32 -1.51 -7.60
CA LEU A 35 4.82 -0.19 -7.22
C LEU A 35 5.95 0.82 -7.04
N ALA A 36 7.08 0.58 -7.68
CA ALA A 36 8.21 1.50 -7.59
C ALA A 36 7.79 2.89 -8.10
N ASP A 37 8.21 3.92 -7.37
CA ASP A 37 7.92 5.32 -7.70
C ASP A 37 6.42 5.65 -7.77
N THR A 38 5.56 4.78 -7.23
CA THR A 38 4.11 5.00 -7.20
C THR A 38 3.76 5.85 -5.98
N GLU A 39 2.86 6.81 -6.17
CA GLU A 39 2.40 7.65 -5.07
C GLU A 39 0.90 7.40 -4.83
N PHE A 40 0.56 6.99 -3.61
CA PHE A 40 -0.83 6.82 -3.18
C PHE A 40 -1.20 7.94 -2.24
N VAL A 41 -2.28 8.67 -2.55
CA VAL A 41 -2.72 9.83 -1.77
C VAL A 41 -4.20 9.69 -1.44
N ASP A 42 -4.57 9.92 -0.20
CA ASP A 42 -5.96 9.92 0.25
C ASP A 42 -6.70 8.66 -0.16
N SER A 43 -6.02 7.52 -0.12
CA SER A 43 -6.57 6.24 -0.56
C SER A 43 -6.69 5.29 0.62
N SER A 44 -7.62 4.33 0.54
CA SER A 44 -7.83 3.37 1.60
C SER A 44 -7.58 1.96 1.09
N PHE A 45 -6.86 1.18 1.91
CA PHE A 45 -6.59 -0.24 1.65
C PHE A 45 -7.22 -1.11 2.72
N TYR A 46 -8.13 -0.55 3.52
CA TYR A 46 -8.76 -1.24 4.63
C TYR A 46 -10.26 -1.27 4.44
N GLU A 47 -10.85 -2.46 4.54
CA GLU A 47 -12.31 -2.64 4.45
C GLU A 47 -12.88 -2.80 5.85
N ARG A 48 -13.67 -1.82 6.29
CA ARG A 48 -14.18 -1.79 7.66
C ARG A 48 -15.19 -2.89 7.94
N ASN A 49 -16.01 -3.25 6.95
CA ASN A 49 -17.06 -4.25 7.16
C ASN A 49 -16.48 -5.64 7.40
N SER A 50 -15.40 -5.99 6.72
CA SER A 50 -14.75 -7.29 6.89
C SER A 50 -13.53 -7.22 7.79
N LEU A 51 -13.12 -6.02 8.25
CA LEU A 51 -11.92 -5.80 9.04
C LEU A 51 -10.68 -6.34 8.35
N ALA A 52 -10.60 -6.18 7.05
CA ALA A 52 -9.53 -6.75 6.24
C ALA A 52 -8.76 -5.67 5.49
N GLY A 53 -7.44 -5.82 5.43
CA GLY A 53 -6.57 -5.01 4.60
C GLY A 53 -6.29 -5.66 3.26
N CYS A 54 -5.42 -5.04 2.49
CA CYS A 54 -4.98 -5.58 1.20
C CYS A 54 -3.68 -6.38 1.37
N ASP A 55 -3.36 -7.19 0.37
CA ASP A 55 -2.17 -8.03 0.40
C ASP A 55 -1.09 -7.42 -0.48
N PHE A 56 0.01 -6.97 0.15
CA PHE A 56 1.18 -6.43 -0.54
C PHE A 56 2.39 -7.36 -0.39
N ASN A 57 2.18 -8.63 -0.09
CA ASN A 57 3.27 -9.56 0.13
C ASN A 57 4.24 -9.54 -1.06
N ARG A 58 5.53 -9.28 -0.79
CA ARG A 58 6.58 -9.21 -1.80
C ARG A 58 6.39 -8.12 -2.84
N ALA A 59 5.55 -7.12 -2.58
CA ALA A 59 5.41 -5.99 -3.48
C ALA A 59 6.72 -5.19 -3.51
N LYS A 60 7.00 -4.56 -4.64
CA LYS A 60 8.18 -3.71 -4.79
C LYS A 60 7.74 -2.27 -4.59
N LEU A 61 8.22 -1.67 -3.50
CA LEU A 61 7.81 -0.32 -3.10
C LEU A 61 8.99 0.65 -3.07
N LYS A 62 9.99 0.43 -3.89
CA LYS A 62 11.15 1.31 -3.97
C LYS A 62 10.72 2.72 -4.35
N ASN A 63 11.06 3.69 -3.50
CA ASN A 63 10.72 5.10 -3.70
C ASN A 63 9.22 5.37 -3.86
N ALA A 64 8.38 4.45 -3.40
CA ALA A 64 6.94 4.65 -3.38
C ALA A 64 6.56 5.53 -2.19
N SER A 65 5.34 6.06 -2.19
CA SER A 65 4.84 6.81 -1.05
C SER A 65 3.37 6.55 -0.81
N PHE A 66 3.01 6.52 0.47
CA PHE A 66 1.62 6.50 0.92
C PHE A 66 1.41 7.75 1.75
N LYS A 67 0.51 8.63 1.33
CA LYS A 67 0.20 9.87 2.03
C LYS A 67 -1.28 9.92 2.38
N SER A 68 -1.59 10.11 3.65
CA SER A 68 -2.97 10.19 4.14
C SER A 68 -3.81 8.99 3.72
N CYS A 69 -3.22 7.80 3.85
CA CYS A 69 -3.85 6.54 3.46
C CYS A 69 -4.20 5.71 4.69
N ASP A 70 -5.15 4.80 4.54
CA ASP A 70 -5.45 3.81 5.57
C ASP A 70 -4.87 2.48 5.14
N LEU A 71 -3.80 2.06 5.82
CA LEU A 71 -3.08 0.82 5.54
C LEU A 71 -3.37 -0.26 6.59
N SER A 72 -4.41 -0.04 7.40
CA SER A 72 -4.70 -0.93 8.52
C SER A 72 -4.93 -2.36 8.05
N MET A 73 -4.45 -3.31 8.83
CA MET A 73 -4.59 -4.75 8.61
C MET A 73 -4.01 -5.25 7.29
N SER A 74 -3.24 -4.43 6.59
CA SER A 74 -2.63 -4.84 5.31
C SER A 74 -1.38 -5.68 5.54
N ASN A 75 -1.12 -6.58 4.62
CA ASN A 75 0.04 -7.47 4.67
C ASN A 75 1.16 -6.87 3.82
N PHE A 76 2.20 -6.37 4.49
CA PHE A 76 3.39 -5.83 3.85
C PHE A 76 4.61 -6.73 4.06
N LYS A 77 4.39 -8.01 4.26
CA LYS A 77 5.50 -8.94 4.47
C LYS A 77 6.40 -8.99 3.25
N ASN A 78 7.71 -9.02 3.52
CA ASN A 78 8.72 -9.23 2.48
C ASN A 78 8.72 -8.19 1.37
N ILE A 79 8.23 -6.97 1.64
CA ILE A 79 8.28 -5.89 0.64
C ILE A 79 9.70 -5.37 0.49
N SER A 80 9.99 -4.82 -0.69
CA SER A 80 11.19 -4.03 -0.92
C SER A 80 10.82 -2.58 -0.62
N ALA A 81 11.36 -2.02 0.46
CA ALA A 81 10.93 -0.73 0.98
C ALA A 81 12.03 0.35 0.94
N LEU A 82 13.02 0.19 0.08
CA LEU A 82 14.08 1.18 -0.06
C LEU A 82 13.48 2.52 -0.51
N GLY A 83 13.63 3.55 0.34
CA GLY A 83 13.12 4.87 0.01
C GLY A 83 11.61 5.02 0.12
N LEU A 84 10.91 4.03 0.67
CA LEU A 84 9.47 4.11 0.89
C LEU A 84 9.15 5.20 1.91
N GLU A 85 8.17 6.03 1.60
CA GLU A 85 7.68 7.07 2.51
C GLU A 85 6.25 6.77 2.92
N ILE A 86 5.98 6.76 4.23
CA ILE A 86 4.64 6.62 4.79
C ILE A 86 4.38 7.83 5.66
N SER A 87 3.39 8.64 5.28
CA SER A 87 3.14 9.94 5.89
C SER A 87 1.65 10.11 6.21
N GLU A 88 1.34 10.41 7.46
CA GLU A 88 -0.01 10.66 7.95
C GLU A 88 -0.98 9.52 7.63
N CYS A 89 -0.51 8.30 7.75
CA CYS A 89 -1.29 7.10 7.44
C CYS A 89 -1.72 6.39 8.71
N LEU A 90 -2.85 5.68 8.62
CA LEU A 90 -3.26 4.72 9.62
C LEU A 90 -2.69 3.36 9.21
N ALA A 91 -2.07 2.66 10.14
CA ALA A 91 -1.44 1.37 9.83
C ALA A 91 -1.64 0.36 10.97
N GLN A 92 -2.75 0.47 11.68
CA GLN A 92 -3.03 -0.41 12.81
C GLN A 92 -3.16 -1.85 12.32
N GLY A 93 -2.39 -2.75 12.93
CA GLY A 93 -2.44 -4.16 12.56
C GLY A 93 -1.74 -4.51 11.26
N ALA A 94 -1.08 -3.56 10.61
CA ALA A 94 -0.30 -3.86 9.41
C ALA A 94 0.92 -4.70 9.76
N ASP A 95 1.29 -5.64 8.88
CA ASP A 95 2.38 -6.58 9.12
C ASP A 95 3.52 -6.31 8.14
N PHE A 96 4.68 -5.92 8.68
CA PHE A 96 5.87 -5.62 7.89
C PHE A 96 6.97 -6.68 8.07
N GLY A 97 6.62 -7.89 8.47
CA GLY A 97 7.59 -8.95 8.70
C GLY A 97 8.44 -9.21 7.47
N GLY A 98 9.76 -9.29 7.65
CA GLY A 98 10.68 -9.56 6.55
C GLY A 98 10.86 -8.45 5.55
N ALA A 99 10.29 -7.28 5.79
CA ALA A 99 10.45 -6.14 4.90
C ALA A 99 11.86 -5.58 4.97
N ASN A 100 12.36 -5.08 3.83
CA ASN A 100 13.67 -4.45 3.72
C ASN A 100 13.48 -2.93 3.80
N PHE A 101 13.89 -2.33 4.92
CA PHE A 101 13.61 -0.94 5.27
C PHE A 101 14.81 0.00 5.13
N MET A 102 15.63 -0.14 4.17
CA MET A 102 16.72 0.82 4.02
C MET A 102 16.17 2.16 3.53
N ASN A 103 16.45 3.23 4.28
CA ASN A 103 16.03 4.60 3.96
C ASN A 103 14.52 4.80 3.88
N MET A 104 13.76 4.04 4.66
CA MET A 104 12.33 4.27 4.77
C MET A 104 12.05 5.49 5.65
N ILE A 105 11.09 6.31 5.25
CA ILE A 105 10.69 7.50 5.99
C ILE A 105 9.26 7.33 6.46
N THR A 106 9.04 7.43 7.78
CA THR A 106 7.69 7.37 8.36
C THR A 106 7.42 8.63 9.15
N THR A 107 6.28 9.25 8.91
CA THR A 107 5.82 10.38 9.69
C THR A 107 4.36 10.16 10.05
N ARG A 108 4.05 10.12 11.35
CA ARG A 108 2.69 9.98 11.85
C ARG A 108 1.93 8.79 11.26
N SER A 109 2.14 7.66 11.81
CA SER A 109 1.37 6.49 11.40
C SER A 109 0.48 6.00 12.54
#